data_aedb2b706dd7b474d2bbd3fd72423171
#
_entry.id   aedb2b706dd7b474d2bbd3fd72423171
#
_cell.length_a   1.000
_cell.length_b   1.000
_cell.length_c   1.000
_cell.angle_alpha   90.00
_cell.angle_beta   90.00
_cell.angle_gamma   90.00
#
_symmetry.space_group_name_H-M   'P 1'
#
loop_
_entity.id
_entity.type
_entity.pdbx_description
1 polymer ?
#
loop_
_entity_poly.entity_id
_entity_poly.type
_entity_poly.pdbx_seq_one_letter_code
_entity_poly.pdbx_strand_id
1 'polypeptide(L)'
;MSRASRARRIAAAAAYGGGGLGLIVSACWGLLLGQAKLARRVVGPPSASPPVGDGVYGSGGGRPLTLGLLGDSSAAGLGVQETWQTPGALLATGLADAAGRPVQLVTAARVGARSSHLLEQIEKIRTDHPDVVVVMIGANDVTSRTRPSEAVQHLGQAVRRLRAEGAEVVVCTCPDLGTVEPILQPLRLVARVWSRQLAAEPSRHRVDGRA
;
A
#
# COMPACT_ATOMS: atom_id res chain seq x y z
N MET A 1 -17.78 -13.81 -58.30
CA MET A 1 -17.29 -12.78 -57.38
C MET A 1 -15.76 -12.72 -57.50
N SER A 2 -15.22 -11.57 -57.86
CA SER A 2 -13.78 -11.44 -58.16
C SER A 2 -12.94 -11.44 -56.86
N ARG A 3 -11.71 -11.96 -56.96
CA ARG A 3 -10.74 -11.92 -55.81
C ARG A 3 -10.56 -10.50 -55.26
N ALA A 4 -10.69 -9.48 -56.08
CA ALA A 4 -10.60 -8.08 -55.71
C ALA A 4 -11.74 -7.60 -54.77
N SER A 5 -12.97 -8.10 -54.96
CA SER A 5 -14.11 -7.75 -54.09
C SER A 5 -14.02 -8.40 -52.73
N ARG A 6 -13.40 -9.57 -52.63
CA ARG A 6 -13.14 -10.27 -51.36
C ARG A 6 -12.02 -9.59 -50.55
N ALA A 7 -10.95 -9.19 -51.24
CA ALA A 7 -9.85 -8.44 -50.59
C ALA A 7 -10.32 -7.09 -50.03
N ARG A 8 -11.17 -6.34 -50.76
CA ARG A 8 -11.76 -5.08 -50.28
C ARG A 8 -12.67 -5.26 -49.07
N ARG A 9 -13.46 -6.35 -49.03
CA ARG A 9 -14.31 -6.65 -47.86
C ARG A 9 -13.49 -7.03 -46.64
N ILE A 10 -12.40 -7.81 -46.79
CA ILE A 10 -11.49 -8.15 -45.68
C ILE A 10 -10.76 -6.90 -45.18
N ALA A 11 -10.27 -6.04 -46.08
CA ALA A 11 -9.62 -4.78 -45.71
C ALA A 11 -10.58 -3.82 -45.01
N ALA A 12 -11.84 -3.72 -45.49
CA ALA A 12 -12.87 -2.92 -44.82
C ALA A 12 -13.22 -3.50 -43.43
N ALA A 13 -13.40 -4.80 -43.31
CA ALA A 13 -13.68 -5.45 -42.01
C ALA A 13 -12.51 -5.28 -41.03
N ALA A 14 -11.25 -5.34 -41.49
CA ALA A 14 -10.08 -5.08 -40.66
C ALA A 14 -9.97 -3.60 -40.25
N ALA A 15 -10.27 -2.67 -41.16
CA ALA A 15 -10.27 -1.24 -40.88
C ALA A 15 -11.39 -0.83 -39.89
N TYR A 16 -12.60 -1.34 -40.08
CA TYR A 16 -13.73 -1.07 -39.19
C TYR A 16 -13.63 -1.87 -37.89
N GLY A 17 -13.17 -3.11 -37.89
CA GLY A 17 -13.00 -3.94 -36.69
C GLY A 17 -11.84 -3.45 -35.80
N GLY A 18 -10.70 -3.12 -36.42
CA GLY A 18 -9.55 -2.59 -35.67
C GLY A 18 -9.78 -1.18 -35.14
N GLY A 19 -10.47 -0.31 -35.90
CA GLY A 19 -10.84 1.04 -35.46
C GLY A 19 -11.87 1.03 -34.32
N GLY A 20 -12.88 0.13 -34.39
CA GLY A 20 -13.89 0.00 -33.33
C GLY A 20 -13.31 -0.48 -32.00
N LEU A 21 -12.45 -1.49 -32.01
CA LEU A 21 -11.74 -1.95 -30.79
C LEU A 21 -10.84 -0.85 -30.21
N GLY A 22 -10.10 -0.13 -31.04
CA GLY A 22 -9.26 0.99 -30.61
C GLY A 22 -10.06 2.10 -29.94
N LEU A 23 -11.23 2.46 -30.49
CA LEU A 23 -12.11 3.46 -29.89
C LEU A 23 -12.71 2.99 -28.55
N ILE A 24 -13.14 1.73 -28.45
CA ILE A 24 -13.66 1.15 -27.18
C ILE A 24 -12.57 1.16 -26.12
N VAL A 25 -11.37 0.69 -26.43
CA VAL A 25 -10.23 0.70 -25.49
C VAL A 25 -9.91 2.11 -25.05
N SER A 26 -9.85 3.09 -25.98
CA SER A 26 -9.57 4.48 -25.67
C SER A 26 -10.67 5.10 -24.79
N ALA A 27 -11.95 4.80 -25.08
CA ALA A 27 -13.07 5.27 -24.27
C ALA A 27 -13.05 4.67 -22.86
N CYS A 28 -12.77 3.37 -22.73
CA CYS A 28 -12.60 2.72 -21.41
C CYS A 28 -11.45 3.34 -20.61
N TRP A 29 -10.32 3.59 -21.25
CA TRP A 29 -9.19 4.26 -20.63
C TRP A 29 -9.53 5.70 -20.21
N GLY A 30 -10.18 6.46 -21.07
CA GLY A 30 -10.65 7.83 -20.77
C GLY A 30 -11.60 7.84 -19.58
N LEU A 31 -12.53 6.87 -19.51
CA LEU A 31 -13.45 6.72 -18.39
C LEU A 31 -12.70 6.42 -17.08
N LEU A 32 -11.80 5.45 -17.08
CA LEU A 32 -11.01 5.08 -15.89
C LEU A 32 -10.14 6.24 -15.41
N LEU A 33 -9.50 6.96 -16.31
CA LEU A 33 -8.70 8.15 -15.97
C LEU A 33 -9.58 9.28 -15.43
N GLY A 34 -10.75 9.50 -16.03
CA GLY A 34 -11.73 10.48 -15.56
C GLY A 34 -12.22 10.15 -14.16
N GLN A 35 -12.58 8.90 -13.89
CA GLN A 35 -12.99 8.43 -12.57
C GLN A 35 -11.88 8.56 -11.54
N ALA A 36 -10.63 8.21 -11.88
CA ALA A 36 -9.49 8.38 -11.00
C ALA A 36 -9.24 9.86 -10.64
N LYS A 37 -9.39 10.76 -11.63
CA LYS A 37 -9.27 12.20 -11.41
C LYS A 37 -10.40 12.75 -10.54
N LEU A 38 -11.63 12.27 -10.75
CA LEU A 38 -12.79 12.64 -9.95
C LEU A 38 -12.64 12.14 -8.51
N ALA A 39 -12.26 10.88 -8.30
CA ALA A 39 -12.03 10.33 -6.96
C ALA A 39 -10.98 11.14 -6.19
N ARG A 40 -9.87 11.50 -6.84
CA ARG A 40 -8.84 12.37 -6.23
C ARG A 40 -9.37 13.75 -5.87
N ARG A 41 -10.30 14.33 -6.66
CA ARG A 41 -10.91 15.62 -6.35
C ARG A 41 -11.90 15.53 -5.18
N VAL A 42 -12.67 14.44 -5.11
CA VAL A 42 -13.65 14.20 -4.04
C VAL A 42 -12.95 13.93 -2.71
N VAL A 43 -11.90 13.11 -2.73
CA VAL A 43 -11.07 12.83 -1.54
C VAL A 43 -10.29 14.09 -1.11
N GLY A 44 -9.92 14.94 -2.07
CA GLY A 44 -9.16 16.16 -1.83
C GLY A 44 -7.69 15.89 -1.46
N PRO A 45 -6.87 16.95 -1.40
CA PRO A 45 -5.58 16.87 -0.73
C PRO A 45 -5.79 16.73 0.77
N PRO A 46 -4.88 16.04 1.49
CA PRO A 46 -4.95 15.99 2.94
C PRO A 46 -4.99 17.42 3.51
N SER A 47 -5.98 17.70 4.35
CA SER A 47 -6.21 19.04 4.93
C SER A 47 -5.17 19.40 6.00
N ALA A 48 -4.46 18.41 6.54
CA ALA A 48 -3.41 18.57 7.54
C ALA A 48 -2.36 17.47 7.41
N SER A 49 -1.15 17.73 7.92
CA SER A 49 -0.15 16.69 8.13
C SER A 49 -0.60 15.75 9.25
N PRO A 50 -0.27 14.45 9.17
CA PRO A 50 -0.55 13.53 10.26
C PRO A 50 0.09 14.03 11.56
N PRO A 51 -0.58 13.83 12.73
CA PRO A 51 0.04 14.14 14.01
C PRO A 51 1.27 13.25 14.25
N VAL A 52 2.31 13.81 14.88
CA VAL A 52 3.49 13.06 15.25
C VAL A 52 3.18 12.26 16.52
N GLY A 53 3.28 10.93 16.40
CA GLY A 53 2.98 10.00 17.49
C GLY A 53 4.21 9.42 18.21
N ASP A 54 5.42 9.79 17.80
CA ASP A 54 6.65 9.26 18.37
C ASP A 54 6.79 9.62 19.85
N GLY A 55 7.23 8.66 20.65
CA GLY A 55 7.36 8.83 22.10
C GLY A 55 7.27 7.51 22.86
N VAL A 56 7.24 7.60 24.18
CA VAL A 56 7.13 6.45 25.08
C VAL A 56 5.68 6.26 25.52
N TYR A 57 5.19 5.03 25.38
CA TYR A 57 3.83 4.60 25.72
C TYR A 57 3.85 3.54 26.81
N GLY A 58 2.85 3.58 27.69
CA GLY A 58 2.72 2.67 28.80
C GLY A 58 3.68 2.97 29.94
N SER A 59 3.61 2.13 30.97
CA SER A 59 4.43 2.19 32.18
C SER A 59 4.91 0.79 32.56
N GLY A 60 5.90 0.69 33.41
CA GLY A 60 6.44 -0.58 33.87
C GLY A 60 7.95 -0.54 34.02
N GLY A 61 8.53 -1.66 34.43
CA GLY A 61 9.97 -1.79 34.63
C GLY A 61 10.70 -2.38 33.39
N GLY A 62 12.00 -2.12 33.38
CA GLY A 62 12.88 -2.67 32.33
C GLY A 62 13.13 -1.75 31.13
N ARG A 63 13.97 -2.21 30.21
CA ARG A 63 14.25 -1.49 28.95
C ARG A 63 12.99 -1.38 28.13
N PRO A 64 12.63 -0.19 27.62
CA PRO A 64 11.53 -0.08 26.65
C PRO A 64 11.72 -1.00 25.44
N LEU A 65 10.62 -1.57 24.93
CA LEU A 65 10.61 -2.17 23.62
C LEU A 65 10.57 -1.04 22.57
N THR A 66 11.35 -1.16 21.51
CA THR A 66 11.30 -0.19 20.42
C THR A 66 10.38 -0.73 19.31
N LEU A 67 9.31 0.01 19.03
CA LEU A 67 8.35 -0.27 17.97
C LEU A 67 8.61 0.65 16.77
N GLY A 68 9.05 0.10 15.65
CA GLY A 68 9.16 0.82 14.40
C GLY A 68 7.85 0.76 13.60
N LEU A 69 7.41 1.88 13.04
CA LEU A 69 6.25 1.94 12.16
C LEU A 69 6.64 2.46 10.78
N LEU A 70 6.51 1.61 9.77
CA LEU A 70 6.81 1.90 8.38
C LEU A 70 5.54 1.85 7.54
N GLY A 71 5.53 2.62 6.47
CA GLY A 71 4.42 2.52 5.54
C GLY A 71 4.04 3.82 4.84
N ASP A 72 2.78 3.90 4.48
CA ASP A 72 2.21 5.01 3.76
C ASP A 72 1.38 5.95 4.67
N SER A 73 0.41 6.65 4.08
CA SER A 73 -0.47 7.57 4.81
C SER A 73 -1.31 6.89 5.88
N SER A 74 -1.64 5.61 5.69
CA SER A 74 -2.41 4.84 6.68
C SER A 74 -1.58 4.61 7.94
N ALA A 75 -0.31 4.22 7.79
CA ALA A 75 0.62 4.07 8.91
C ALA A 75 0.92 5.42 9.58
N ALA A 76 1.07 6.49 8.78
CA ALA A 76 1.33 7.82 9.30
C ALA A 76 0.16 8.43 10.09
N GLY A 77 -1.05 7.84 10.02
CA GLY A 77 -2.23 8.38 10.70
C GLY A 77 -2.88 9.56 9.96
N LEU A 78 -2.80 9.58 8.63
CA LEU A 78 -3.47 10.62 7.86
C LEU A 78 -4.99 10.56 8.06
N GLY A 79 -5.59 11.69 8.45
CA GLY A 79 -7.04 11.82 8.66
C GLY A 79 -7.45 11.81 10.13
N VAL A 80 -6.56 11.51 11.07
CA VAL A 80 -6.82 11.70 12.51
C VAL A 80 -6.34 13.07 12.95
N GLN A 81 -6.91 13.59 14.01
CA GLN A 81 -6.58 14.93 14.53
C GLN A 81 -5.64 14.87 15.74
N GLU A 82 -5.79 13.83 16.55
CA GLU A 82 -5.06 13.69 17.81
C GLU A 82 -4.01 12.59 17.71
N THR A 83 -2.87 12.82 18.37
CA THR A 83 -1.74 11.87 18.40
C THR A 83 -2.15 10.48 18.84
N TRP A 84 -2.96 10.37 19.90
CA TRP A 84 -3.40 9.09 20.45
C TRP A 84 -4.32 8.28 19.52
N GLN A 85 -4.87 8.89 18.47
CA GLN A 85 -5.66 8.24 17.44
C GLN A 85 -4.80 7.62 16.32
N THR A 86 -3.52 7.93 16.27
CA THR A 86 -2.64 7.38 15.23
C THR A 86 -2.47 5.88 15.40
N PRO A 87 -2.35 5.11 14.29
CA PRO A 87 -2.07 3.68 14.38
C PRO A 87 -0.83 3.36 15.22
N GLY A 88 0.21 4.18 15.14
CA GLY A 88 1.42 4.02 15.91
C GLY A 88 1.17 4.11 17.42
N ALA A 89 0.45 5.15 17.86
CA ALA A 89 0.12 5.34 19.27
C ALA A 89 -0.75 4.20 19.81
N LEU A 90 -1.75 3.77 19.04
CA LEU A 90 -2.63 2.66 19.41
C LEU A 90 -1.87 1.34 19.53
N LEU A 91 -0.98 1.05 18.57
CA LEU A 91 -0.14 -0.15 18.57
C LEU A 91 0.87 -0.11 19.73
N ALA A 92 1.51 1.04 19.97
CA ALA A 92 2.47 1.19 21.06
C ALA A 92 1.78 1.02 22.42
N THR A 93 0.59 1.60 22.63
CA THR A 93 -0.21 1.42 23.84
C THR A 93 -0.58 -0.05 24.04
N GLY A 94 -1.18 -0.69 23.02
CA GLY A 94 -1.57 -2.08 23.13
C GLY A 94 -0.39 -3.05 23.33
N LEU A 95 0.76 -2.76 22.72
CA LEU A 95 1.97 -3.55 22.93
C LEU A 95 2.53 -3.36 24.34
N ALA A 96 2.51 -2.13 24.88
CA ALA A 96 2.95 -1.85 26.24
C ALA A 96 2.09 -2.58 27.28
N ASP A 97 0.76 -2.56 27.10
CA ASP A 97 -0.19 -3.26 27.96
C ASP A 97 0.04 -4.78 27.91
N ALA A 98 0.21 -5.35 26.72
CA ALA A 98 0.42 -6.78 26.54
C ALA A 98 1.78 -7.26 27.07
N ALA A 99 2.83 -6.42 26.95
CA ALA A 99 4.18 -6.76 27.37
C ALA A 99 4.45 -6.42 28.87
N GLY A 100 3.60 -5.60 29.50
CA GLY A 100 3.81 -5.10 30.87
C GLY A 100 5.05 -4.22 31.02
N ARG A 101 5.47 -3.53 29.94
CA ARG A 101 6.68 -2.70 29.89
C ARG A 101 6.53 -1.55 28.91
N PRO A 102 7.29 -0.45 29.07
CA PRO A 102 7.20 0.70 28.18
C PRO A 102 7.54 0.34 26.73
N VAL A 103 6.93 1.06 25.78
CA VAL A 103 7.21 0.95 24.34
C VAL A 103 7.62 2.32 23.80
N GLN A 104 8.80 2.39 23.21
CA GLN A 104 9.27 3.54 22.44
C GLN A 104 8.79 3.40 21.00
N LEU A 105 7.90 4.29 20.56
CA LEU A 105 7.45 4.36 19.16
C LEU A 105 8.37 5.24 18.33
N VAL A 106 8.76 4.73 17.16
CA VAL A 106 9.52 5.46 16.13
C VAL A 106 8.85 5.27 14.79
N THR A 107 8.43 6.36 14.15
CA THR A 107 7.67 6.32 12.89
C THR A 107 8.49 6.89 11.74
N ALA A 108 8.67 6.08 10.66
CA ALA A 108 9.21 6.54 9.38
C ALA A 108 8.18 6.48 8.25
N ALA A 109 6.93 6.17 8.57
CA ALA A 109 5.83 6.17 7.60
C ALA A 109 5.67 7.56 6.95
N ARG A 110 5.33 7.57 5.65
CA ARG A 110 5.22 8.81 4.87
C ARG A 110 4.03 8.77 3.94
N VAL A 111 3.26 9.87 3.95
CA VAL A 111 2.14 10.05 3.02
C VAL A 111 2.62 9.87 1.57
N GLY A 112 1.89 9.07 0.79
CA GLY A 112 2.22 8.79 -0.61
C GLY A 112 3.33 7.74 -0.82
N ALA A 113 3.88 7.14 0.24
CA ALA A 113 4.91 6.12 0.11
C ALA A 113 4.38 4.86 -0.60
N ARG A 114 5.26 4.21 -1.35
CA ARG A 114 5.07 2.91 -2.00
C ARG A 114 6.07 1.91 -1.42
N SER A 115 5.88 0.64 -1.73
CA SER A 115 6.79 -0.44 -1.31
C SER A 115 8.27 -0.16 -1.65
N SER A 116 8.53 0.50 -2.77
CA SER A 116 9.89 0.92 -3.18
C SER A 116 10.57 1.91 -2.21
N HIS A 117 9.84 2.58 -1.33
CA HIS A 117 10.39 3.52 -0.34
C HIS A 117 10.71 2.88 1.01
N LEU A 118 10.38 1.58 1.20
CA LEU A 118 10.58 0.91 2.49
C LEU A 118 12.05 0.87 2.94
N LEU A 119 12.99 0.64 2.03
CA LEU A 119 14.41 0.63 2.38
C LEU A 119 14.88 2.00 2.89
N GLU A 120 14.42 3.09 2.30
CA GLU A 120 14.69 4.45 2.79
C GLU A 120 14.10 4.68 4.19
N GLN A 121 12.90 4.15 4.45
CA GLN A 121 12.26 4.25 5.76
C GLN A 121 13.00 3.43 6.82
N ILE A 122 13.51 2.24 6.47
CA ILE A 122 14.32 1.41 7.37
C ILE A 122 15.57 2.18 7.82
N GLU A 123 16.27 2.83 6.89
CA GLU A 123 17.47 3.59 7.23
C GLU A 123 17.20 4.72 8.26
N LYS A 124 15.97 5.29 8.27
CA LYS A 124 15.60 6.34 9.22
C LYS A 124 15.42 5.84 10.65
N ILE A 125 14.98 4.60 10.84
CA ILE A 125 14.77 4.01 12.17
C ILE A 125 15.89 3.05 12.59
N ARG A 126 16.90 2.86 11.76
CA ARG A 126 17.95 1.87 11.97
C ARG A 126 18.75 2.12 13.26
N THR A 127 19.02 3.38 13.58
CA THR A 127 19.74 3.77 14.80
C THR A 127 18.96 3.54 16.08
N ASP A 128 17.65 3.38 16.01
CA ASP A 128 16.78 3.11 17.15
C ASP A 128 16.73 1.62 17.51
N HIS A 129 17.32 0.76 16.67
CA HIS A 129 17.36 -0.69 16.86
C HIS A 129 16.00 -1.29 17.24
N PRO A 130 14.97 -1.21 16.35
CA PRO A 130 13.63 -1.63 16.71
C PRO A 130 13.55 -3.13 17.02
N ASP A 131 12.91 -3.47 18.14
CA ASP A 131 12.63 -4.85 18.53
C ASP A 131 11.49 -5.44 17.67
N VAL A 132 10.50 -4.59 17.34
CA VAL A 132 9.34 -4.94 16.52
C VAL A 132 9.13 -3.88 15.44
N VAL A 133 8.85 -4.29 14.21
CA VAL A 133 8.50 -3.37 13.12
C VAL A 133 7.17 -3.75 12.51
N VAL A 134 6.25 -2.79 12.45
CA VAL A 134 4.99 -2.94 11.72
C VAL A 134 5.08 -2.21 10.38
N VAL A 135 4.74 -2.90 9.31
CA VAL A 135 4.74 -2.37 7.94
C VAL A 135 3.31 -2.31 7.42
N MET A 136 2.81 -1.11 7.13
CA MET A 136 1.47 -0.87 6.55
C MET A 136 1.63 -0.17 5.21
N ILE A 137 1.62 -0.93 4.10
CA ILE A 137 1.94 -0.42 2.76
C ILE A 137 1.13 -1.15 1.68
N GLY A 138 0.93 -0.50 0.54
CA GLY A 138 0.38 -1.14 -0.65
C GLY A 138 -0.69 -0.34 -1.38
N ALA A 139 -1.45 0.51 -0.72
CA ALA A 139 -2.50 1.30 -1.35
C ALA A 139 -1.96 2.21 -2.48
N ASN A 140 -0.79 2.81 -2.25
CA ASN A 140 -0.15 3.66 -3.26
C ASN A 140 0.52 2.86 -4.39
N ASP A 141 0.92 1.61 -4.16
CA ASP A 141 1.38 0.72 -5.22
C ASP A 141 0.25 0.43 -6.21
N VAL A 142 -0.95 0.11 -5.70
CA VAL A 142 -2.16 -0.09 -6.51
C VAL A 142 -2.52 1.18 -7.31
N THR A 143 -2.58 2.34 -6.67
CA THR A 143 -2.97 3.60 -7.33
C THR A 143 -1.92 4.13 -8.30
N SER A 144 -0.64 3.77 -8.10
CA SER A 144 0.47 4.09 -9.00
C SER A 144 0.69 3.04 -10.09
N ARG A 145 -0.13 1.98 -10.13
CA ARG A 145 -0.03 0.87 -11.08
C ARG A 145 1.32 0.14 -11.01
N THR A 146 1.93 0.07 -9.84
CA THR A 146 3.09 -0.78 -9.60
C THR A 146 2.68 -2.23 -9.83
N ARG A 147 3.50 -3.00 -10.52
CA ARG A 147 3.22 -4.44 -10.71
C ARG A 147 3.20 -5.15 -9.37
N PRO A 148 2.21 -6.01 -9.07
CA PRO A 148 2.15 -6.73 -7.79
C PRO A 148 3.45 -7.46 -7.45
N SER A 149 4.09 -8.12 -8.42
CA SER A 149 5.37 -8.81 -8.24
C SER A 149 6.50 -7.87 -7.81
N GLU A 150 6.54 -6.65 -8.35
CA GLU A 150 7.53 -5.64 -7.99
C GLU A 150 7.31 -5.11 -6.57
N ALA A 151 6.05 -4.82 -6.21
CA ALA A 151 5.70 -4.40 -4.86
C ALA A 151 6.05 -5.46 -3.82
N VAL A 152 5.75 -6.74 -4.11
CA VAL A 152 6.10 -7.89 -3.25
C VAL A 152 7.61 -8.06 -3.13
N GLN A 153 8.37 -7.85 -4.22
CA GLN A 153 9.82 -7.91 -4.19
C GLN A 153 10.41 -6.86 -3.24
N HIS A 154 9.96 -5.61 -3.33
CA HIS A 154 10.39 -4.53 -2.42
C HIS A 154 10.02 -4.82 -0.97
N LEU A 155 8.78 -5.26 -0.72
CA LEU A 155 8.33 -5.65 0.61
C LEU A 155 9.18 -6.81 1.17
N GLY A 156 9.43 -7.84 0.37
CA GLY A 156 10.26 -8.97 0.75
C GLY A 156 11.71 -8.58 1.07
N GLN A 157 12.29 -7.65 0.31
CA GLN A 157 13.61 -7.09 0.61
C GLN A 157 13.62 -6.36 1.96
N ALA A 158 12.62 -5.52 2.22
CA ALA A 158 12.47 -4.80 3.48
C ALA A 158 12.33 -5.74 4.68
N VAL A 159 11.49 -6.76 4.58
CA VAL A 159 11.30 -7.77 5.63
C VAL A 159 12.59 -8.53 5.92
N ARG A 160 13.30 -9.01 4.87
CA ARG A 160 14.58 -9.70 5.06
C ARG A 160 15.62 -8.80 5.72
N ARG A 161 15.69 -7.53 5.34
CA ARG A 161 16.62 -6.57 5.94
C ARG A 161 16.34 -6.37 7.42
N LEU A 162 15.10 -6.10 7.81
CA LEU A 162 14.69 -5.91 9.20
C LEU A 162 14.96 -7.15 10.07
N ARG A 163 14.64 -8.33 9.54
CA ARG A 163 14.93 -9.59 10.25
C ARG A 163 16.41 -9.86 10.41
N ALA A 164 17.23 -9.54 9.41
CA ALA A 164 18.68 -9.65 9.51
C ALA A 164 19.28 -8.70 10.57
N GLU A 165 18.59 -7.60 10.87
CA GLU A 165 18.95 -6.66 11.94
C GLU A 165 18.36 -7.05 13.32
N GLY A 166 17.61 -8.17 13.39
CA GLY A 166 17.09 -8.74 14.64
C GLY A 166 15.66 -8.32 15.00
N ALA A 167 14.98 -7.54 14.13
CA ALA A 167 13.62 -7.10 14.40
C ALA A 167 12.58 -8.20 14.09
N GLU A 168 11.56 -8.33 14.95
CA GLU A 168 10.33 -9.04 14.58
C GLU A 168 9.49 -8.17 13.64
N VAL A 169 8.97 -8.76 12.56
CA VAL A 169 8.28 -7.98 11.51
C VAL A 169 6.83 -8.44 11.34
N VAL A 170 5.92 -7.48 11.50
CA VAL A 170 4.49 -7.65 11.22
C VAL A 170 4.13 -6.88 9.97
N VAL A 171 3.59 -7.57 8.97
CA VAL A 171 3.14 -6.94 7.71
C VAL A 171 1.62 -6.90 7.70
N CYS A 172 1.06 -5.69 7.61
CA CYS A 172 -0.35 -5.50 7.33
C CYS A 172 -0.57 -5.59 5.81
N THR A 173 -1.53 -6.42 5.41
CA THR A 173 -1.87 -6.57 3.99
C THR A 173 -2.54 -5.32 3.44
N CYS A 174 -2.42 -5.11 2.12
CA CYS A 174 -3.11 -4.02 1.44
C CYS A 174 -4.63 -4.11 1.68
N PRO A 175 -5.30 -3.02 2.10
CA PRO A 175 -6.75 -3.01 2.27
C PRO A 175 -7.47 -3.22 0.94
N ASP A 176 -8.68 -3.79 0.98
CA ASP A 176 -9.52 -3.94 -0.22
C ASP A 176 -10.02 -2.55 -0.68
N LEU A 177 -9.31 -1.95 -1.64
CA LEU A 177 -9.68 -0.64 -2.20
C LEU A 177 -11.04 -0.66 -2.92
N GLY A 178 -11.61 -1.83 -3.17
CA GLY A 178 -12.98 -1.96 -3.69
C GLY A 178 -14.06 -1.58 -2.67
N THR A 179 -13.74 -1.36 -1.41
CA THR A 179 -14.68 -0.88 -0.38
C THR A 179 -14.72 0.65 -0.28
N VAL A 180 -13.84 1.35 -0.96
CA VAL A 180 -13.75 2.82 -0.92
C VAL A 180 -14.88 3.44 -1.74
N GLU A 181 -15.89 4.01 -1.08
CA GLU A 181 -17.12 4.54 -1.70
C GLU A 181 -16.90 5.60 -2.78
N PRO A 182 -15.98 6.59 -2.65
CA PRO A 182 -15.76 7.59 -3.69
C PRO A 182 -15.23 7.03 -5.01
N ILE A 183 -14.77 5.77 -5.04
CA ILE A 183 -14.30 5.14 -6.28
C ILE A 183 -15.50 4.55 -7.03
N LEU A 184 -15.81 5.12 -8.20
CA LEU A 184 -16.91 4.66 -9.04
C LEU A 184 -16.58 3.41 -9.84
N GLN A 185 -17.61 2.65 -10.27
CA GLN A 185 -17.44 1.56 -11.24
C GLN A 185 -17.15 2.12 -12.64
N PRO A 186 -16.30 1.48 -13.46
CA PRO A 186 -15.62 0.19 -13.21
C PRO A 186 -14.27 0.28 -12.47
N LEU A 187 -13.76 1.49 -12.18
CA LEU A 187 -12.45 1.67 -11.51
C LEU A 187 -12.39 0.95 -10.16
N ARG A 188 -13.50 0.95 -9.41
CA ARG A 188 -13.63 0.23 -8.12
C ARG A 188 -13.34 -1.27 -8.26
N LEU A 189 -13.84 -1.91 -9.34
CA LEU A 189 -13.58 -3.33 -9.59
C LEU A 189 -12.10 -3.58 -9.87
N VAL A 190 -11.47 -2.74 -10.68
CA VAL A 190 -10.04 -2.83 -10.98
C VAL A 190 -9.20 -2.68 -9.71
N ALA A 191 -9.51 -1.68 -8.89
CA ALA A 191 -8.84 -1.43 -7.62
C ALA A 191 -8.99 -2.63 -6.65
N ARG A 192 -10.20 -3.23 -6.57
CA ARG A 192 -10.47 -4.44 -5.77
C ARG A 192 -9.61 -5.62 -6.21
N VAL A 193 -9.57 -5.91 -7.51
CA VAL A 193 -8.79 -7.05 -8.04
C VAL A 193 -7.31 -6.87 -7.71
N TRP A 194 -6.77 -5.68 -7.93
CA TRP A 194 -5.35 -5.40 -7.70
C TRP A 194 -4.97 -5.42 -6.22
N SER A 195 -5.79 -4.81 -5.35
CA SER A 195 -5.52 -4.84 -3.91
C SER A 195 -5.56 -6.26 -3.34
N ARG A 196 -6.52 -7.09 -3.80
CA ARG A 196 -6.59 -8.50 -3.40
C ARG A 196 -5.42 -9.33 -3.92
N GLN A 197 -4.96 -9.08 -5.15
CA GLN A 197 -3.76 -9.73 -5.67
C GLN A 197 -2.53 -9.37 -4.83
N LEU A 198 -2.35 -8.08 -4.52
CA LEU A 198 -1.24 -7.62 -3.69
C LEU A 198 -1.31 -8.19 -2.27
N ALA A 199 -2.50 -8.30 -1.68
CA ALA A 199 -2.68 -8.87 -0.35
C ALA A 199 -2.46 -10.40 -0.29
N ALA A 200 -2.73 -11.12 -1.38
CA ALA A 200 -2.58 -12.58 -1.44
C ALA A 200 -1.11 -13.04 -1.57
N GLU A 201 -0.26 -12.25 -2.18
CA GLU A 201 1.14 -12.59 -2.42
C GLU A 201 1.99 -12.78 -1.14
N PRO A 202 1.92 -11.89 -0.11
CA PRO A 202 2.66 -12.08 1.13
C PRO A 202 2.27 -13.34 1.88
N SER A 203 1.03 -13.82 1.72
CA SER A 203 0.53 -15.03 2.38
C SER A 203 1.18 -16.30 1.83
N ARG A 204 1.66 -16.30 0.59
CA ARG A 204 2.37 -17.42 -0.04
C ARG A 204 3.81 -17.56 0.44
N HIS A 205 4.41 -16.50 0.99
CA HIS A 205 5.78 -16.50 1.50
C HIS A 205 5.87 -16.71 3.03
N ARG A 206 4.74 -17.08 3.68
CA ARG A 206 4.71 -17.38 5.12
C ARG A 206 5.34 -18.75 5.45
N VAL A 207 5.73 -19.52 4.49
CA VAL A 207 6.27 -20.87 4.73
C VAL A 207 7.76 -20.87 4.44
N ASP A 208 8.49 -21.46 5.37
CA ASP A 208 9.89 -21.89 5.37
C ASP A 208 10.84 -21.03 6.20
N GLY A 209 10.48 -20.91 7.48
CA GLY A 209 11.39 -20.48 8.54
C GLY A 209 11.27 -21.42 9.74
N ARG A 210 11.24 -22.75 9.51
CA ARG A 210 11.53 -23.77 10.51
C ARG A 210 12.68 -24.61 9.97
N ALA A 211 13.84 -24.31 10.41
CA ALA A 211 14.97 -25.20 10.54
C ALA A 211 15.83 -24.70 11.70
#